data_34624996619edb417a4a57a9ee608023
#
_entry.id   34624996619edb417a4a57a9ee608023
#
_cell.length_a   1.000
_cell.length_b   1.000
_cell.length_c   1.000
_cell.angle_alpha   90.00
_cell.angle_beta   90.00
_cell.angle_gamma   90.00
#
_symmetry.space_group_name_H-M   'P 1'
#
loop_
_entity.id
_entity.type
_entity.pdbx_description
1 polymer ?
#
loop_
_entity_poly.entity_id
_entity_poly.type
_entity_poly.pdbx_seq_one_letter_code
_entity_poly.pdbx_strand_id
1 'polypeptide(L)'
;MTALEILQARDGLDPAEISYFTHGTTVGVNTVIQRNGHDIALFTTRNFEDVLEVARLKIPQIHNLYSVRPAPLISRDRVFGIDERMQATGDVLVAPREADVAAALEAALAAGCRGIVLSFLHSYRNPQNELAVKAMIEKLAPGLPVVSSAETWPIIREFERTITAVISGYVQPRVAHYLDRFETVLRDKGVTCPLLITKTNGGVMGIDQARANACR
;
A
#
# COMPACT_ATOMS: atom_id res chain seq x y z
N MET A 1 20.91 -8.66 24.00
CA MET A 1 21.54 -7.32 24.17
C MET A 1 21.38 -6.58 22.85
N THR A 2 20.77 -5.39 22.87
CA THR A 2 20.59 -4.54 21.68
C THR A 2 21.84 -3.69 21.45
N ALA A 3 22.02 -3.15 20.24
CA ALA A 3 23.14 -2.24 19.94
C ALA A 3 23.21 -1.06 20.91
N LEU A 4 22.05 -0.51 21.30
CA LEU A 4 21.94 0.59 22.26
C LEU A 4 22.48 0.18 23.65
N GLU A 5 22.09 -0.98 24.15
CA GLU A 5 22.58 -1.50 25.45
C GLU A 5 24.09 -1.74 25.44
N ILE A 6 24.63 -2.18 24.30
CA ILE A 6 26.08 -2.34 24.13
C ILE A 6 26.79 -0.99 24.21
N LEU A 7 26.28 0.03 23.52
CA LEU A 7 26.86 1.38 23.53
C LEU A 7 26.76 2.03 24.91
N GLN A 8 25.64 1.86 25.60
CA GLN A 8 25.49 2.34 26.98
C GLN A 8 26.52 1.69 27.93
N ALA A 9 26.67 0.35 27.85
CA ALA A 9 27.56 -0.39 28.72
C ALA A 9 29.04 -0.18 28.40
N ARG A 10 29.41 -0.03 27.10
CA ARG A 10 30.80 0.11 26.66
C ARG A 10 31.29 1.54 26.67
N ASP A 11 30.47 2.48 26.18
CA ASP A 11 30.88 3.85 25.87
C ASP A 11 30.20 4.89 26.79
N GLY A 12 29.32 4.45 27.71
CA GLY A 12 28.60 5.34 28.62
C GLY A 12 27.58 6.24 27.93
N LEU A 13 27.11 5.86 26.74
CA LEU A 13 26.15 6.65 25.97
C LEU A 13 24.85 6.85 26.74
N ASP A 14 24.45 8.12 26.97
CA ASP A 14 23.11 8.43 27.45
C ASP A 14 22.14 8.50 26.25
N PRO A 15 21.09 7.66 26.18
CA PRO A 15 20.10 7.72 25.12
C PRO A 15 19.39 9.06 24.96
N ALA A 16 19.30 9.85 26.03
CA ALA A 16 18.71 11.19 26.01
C ALA A 16 19.57 12.23 25.27
N GLU A 17 20.87 11.98 25.15
CA GLU A 17 21.80 12.86 24.42
C GLU A 17 21.84 12.61 22.91
N ILE A 18 21.15 11.57 22.42
CA ILE A 18 21.07 11.27 20.98
C ILE A 18 20.27 12.37 20.28
N SER A 19 20.91 13.07 19.34
CA SER A 19 20.31 14.18 18.62
C SER A 19 19.30 13.75 17.56
N TYR A 20 19.51 12.59 16.90
CA TYR A 20 18.58 11.97 15.96
C TYR A 20 18.90 10.49 15.81
N PHE A 21 17.88 9.71 15.45
CA PHE A 21 18.01 8.27 15.25
C PHE A 21 17.51 7.90 13.84
N THR A 22 18.39 7.34 13.02
CA THR A 22 18.03 6.93 11.66
C THR A 22 18.00 5.39 11.56
N HIS A 23 16.92 4.87 11.01
CA HIS A 23 16.72 3.42 10.87
C HIS A 23 16.34 3.02 9.44
N GLY A 24 17.01 1.99 8.93
CA GLY A 24 16.65 1.31 7.68
C GLY A 24 15.93 0.00 7.96
N THR A 25 14.89 -0.30 7.19
CA THR A 25 14.14 -1.55 7.36
C THR A 25 13.86 -2.23 6.02
N THR A 26 13.85 -3.55 6.01
CA THR A 26 13.47 -4.39 4.86
C THR A 26 12.12 -5.08 5.07
N VAL A 27 11.35 -4.69 6.10
CA VAL A 27 10.05 -5.31 6.44
C VAL A 27 9.10 -5.33 5.25
N GLY A 28 8.97 -4.21 4.51
CA GLY A 28 8.11 -4.16 3.34
C GLY A 28 8.52 -5.15 2.25
N VAL A 29 9.80 -5.19 1.89
CA VAL A 29 10.33 -6.11 0.87
C VAL A 29 10.17 -7.57 1.32
N ASN A 30 10.50 -7.89 2.57
CA ASN A 30 10.34 -9.22 3.12
C ASN A 30 8.87 -9.66 3.14
N THR A 31 7.93 -8.75 3.43
CA THR A 31 6.49 -9.02 3.37
C THR A 31 6.04 -9.45 1.97
N VAL A 32 6.55 -8.78 0.93
CA VAL A 32 6.24 -9.14 -0.48
C VAL A 32 6.85 -10.48 -0.85
N ILE A 33 8.13 -10.71 -0.54
CA ILE A 33 8.85 -11.96 -0.87
C ILE A 33 8.20 -13.16 -0.18
N GLN A 34 7.87 -13.04 1.10
CA GLN A 34 7.25 -14.10 1.90
C GLN A 34 5.74 -14.26 1.64
N ARG A 35 5.14 -13.37 0.86
CA ARG A 35 3.69 -13.35 0.55
C ARG A 35 2.80 -13.42 1.81
N ASN A 36 3.18 -12.71 2.85
CA ASN A 36 2.47 -12.70 4.13
C ASN A 36 1.94 -11.30 4.52
N GLY A 37 1.60 -10.50 3.52
CA GLY A 37 1.03 -9.16 3.70
C GLY A 37 -0.45 -9.17 4.14
N HIS A 38 -1.07 -8.01 4.04
CA HIS A 38 -2.47 -7.82 4.42
C HIS A 38 -3.42 -8.41 3.37
N ASP A 39 -4.52 -9.00 3.82
CA ASP A 39 -5.59 -9.49 2.95
C ASP A 39 -6.35 -8.30 2.38
N ILE A 40 -6.12 -7.97 1.12
CA ILE A 40 -6.70 -6.80 0.46
C ILE A 40 -7.50 -7.18 -0.78
N ALA A 41 -8.50 -6.37 -1.11
CA ALA A 41 -9.21 -6.39 -2.38
C ALA A 41 -8.77 -5.21 -3.26
N LEU A 42 -8.85 -5.40 -4.57
CA LEU A 42 -8.70 -4.33 -5.55
C LEU A 42 -10.06 -3.95 -6.12
N PHE A 43 -10.41 -2.66 -6.04
CA PHE A 43 -11.54 -2.10 -6.79
C PHE A 43 -10.99 -1.33 -7.98
N THR A 44 -11.42 -1.73 -9.16
CA THR A 44 -10.98 -1.15 -10.43
C THR A 44 -12.18 -0.77 -11.29
N THR A 45 -11.97 -0.06 -12.39
CA THR A 45 -12.99 0.22 -13.38
C THR A 45 -13.56 -1.10 -13.94
N ARG A 46 -14.88 -1.22 -14.03
CA ARG A 46 -15.54 -2.40 -14.61
C ARG A 46 -14.97 -2.74 -15.99
N ASN A 47 -14.77 -4.04 -16.25
CA ASN A 47 -14.13 -4.65 -17.43
C ASN A 47 -12.59 -4.44 -17.49
N PHE A 48 -11.95 -3.99 -16.40
CA PHE A 48 -10.50 -3.91 -16.25
C PHE A 48 -9.98 -4.74 -15.07
N GLU A 49 -10.76 -5.69 -14.61
CA GLU A 49 -10.46 -6.52 -13.44
C GLU A 49 -9.23 -7.41 -13.67
N ASP A 50 -8.84 -7.64 -14.92
CA ASP A 50 -7.70 -8.50 -15.27
C ASP A 50 -6.36 -7.74 -15.30
N VAL A 51 -6.33 -6.46 -14.90
CA VAL A 51 -5.15 -5.59 -14.97
C VAL A 51 -3.91 -6.20 -14.30
N LEU A 52 -4.08 -6.89 -13.17
CA LEU A 52 -2.96 -7.52 -12.45
C LEU A 52 -2.47 -8.80 -13.15
N GLU A 53 -3.35 -9.55 -13.78
CA GLU A 53 -3.01 -10.79 -14.50
C GLU A 53 -2.42 -10.52 -15.87
N VAL A 54 -3.02 -9.58 -16.61
CA VAL A 54 -2.52 -9.15 -17.93
C VAL A 54 -1.15 -8.46 -17.78
N ALA A 55 -1.01 -7.62 -16.77
CA ALA A 55 0.23 -6.90 -16.45
C ALA A 55 0.82 -6.22 -17.70
N ARG A 56 2.09 -6.51 -18.03
CA ARG A 56 2.79 -6.05 -19.23
C ARG A 56 2.84 -7.07 -20.36
N LEU A 57 1.98 -8.10 -20.32
CA LEU A 57 1.97 -9.22 -21.29
C LEU A 57 3.33 -9.95 -21.41
N LYS A 58 4.26 -9.72 -20.48
CA LYS A 58 5.57 -10.40 -20.50
C LYS A 58 5.41 -11.83 -20.04
N ILE A 59 5.78 -12.77 -20.91
CA ILE A 59 5.85 -14.20 -20.61
C ILE A 59 7.28 -14.51 -20.16
N PRO A 60 7.51 -15.10 -18.99
CA PRO A 60 8.86 -15.35 -18.46
C PRO A 60 9.73 -16.19 -19.40
N GLN A 61 9.14 -17.18 -20.08
CA GLN A 61 9.81 -18.05 -21.04
C GLN A 61 9.02 -18.07 -22.34
N ILE A 62 9.29 -17.14 -23.25
CA ILE A 62 8.50 -16.90 -24.45
C ILE A 62 8.44 -18.12 -25.42
N HIS A 63 9.44 -19.00 -25.38
CA HIS A 63 9.51 -20.20 -26.22
C HIS A 63 9.01 -21.48 -25.51
N ASN A 64 8.48 -21.35 -24.29
CA ASN A 64 7.96 -22.48 -23.52
C ASN A 64 6.43 -22.40 -23.42
N LEU A 65 5.74 -23.38 -24.02
CA LEU A 65 4.28 -23.46 -23.96
C LEU A 65 3.71 -23.63 -22.55
N TYR A 66 4.53 -24.12 -21.62
CA TYR A 66 4.18 -24.30 -20.20
C TYR A 66 4.64 -23.12 -19.32
N SER A 67 5.02 -22.00 -19.92
CA SER A 67 5.43 -20.83 -19.18
C SER A 67 4.30 -20.28 -18.33
N VAL A 68 4.52 -20.22 -17.02
CA VAL A 68 3.53 -19.71 -16.06
C VAL A 68 3.99 -18.33 -15.57
N ARG A 69 3.06 -17.38 -15.52
CA ARG A 69 3.31 -16.05 -14.93
C ARG A 69 3.34 -16.16 -13.40
N PRO A 70 4.16 -15.33 -12.73
CA PRO A 70 4.07 -15.23 -11.27
C PRO A 70 2.65 -14.84 -10.84
N ALA A 71 2.12 -15.53 -9.84
CA ALA A 71 0.80 -15.20 -9.31
C ALA A 71 0.78 -13.76 -8.76
N PRO A 72 -0.25 -12.96 -9.04
CA PRO A 72 -0.41 -11.63 -8.45
C PRO A 72 -0.44 -11.65 -6.91
N LEU A 73 -0.26 -10.51 -6.27
CA LEU A 73 -0.42 -10.37 -4.81
C LEU A 73 -1.90 -10.45 -4.38
N ILE A 74 -2.80 -10.04 -5.27
CA ILE A 74 -4.25 -10.14 -5.11
C ILE A 74 -4.73 -11.14 -6.17
N SER A 75 -5.41 -12.19 -5.75
CA SER A 75 -6.03 -13.16 -6.66
C SER A 75 -7.24 -12.56 -7.38
N ARG A 76 -7.58 -13.09 -8.56
CA ARG A 76 -8.64 -12.53 -9.42
C ARG A 76 -10.02 -12.47 -8.75
N ASP A 77 -10.33 -13.42 -7.87
CA ASP A 77 -11.57 -13.47 -7.07
C ASP A 77 -11.69 -12.34 -6.04
N ARG A 78 -10.59 -11.63 -5.75
CA ARG A 78 -10.54 -10.45 -4.88
C ARG A 78 -10.41 -9.13 -5.66
N VAL A 79 -10.63 -9.16 -6.96
CA VAL A 79 -10.66 -7.97 -7.83
C VAL A 79 -12.09 -7.69 -8.27
N PHE A 80 -12.61 -6.51 -7.92
CA PHE A 80 -14.00 -6.13 -8.14
C PHE A 80 -14.09 -4.92 -9.08
N GLY A 81 -14.94 -5.05 -10.11
CA GLY A 81 -15.22 -3.96 -11.05
C GLY A 81 -16.29 -3.02 -10.51
N ILE A 82 -15.97 -1.75 -10.39
CA ILE A 82 -16.91 -0.67 -10.05
C ILE A 82 -17.42 -0.04 -11.33
N ASP A 83 -18.74 0.18 -11.40
CA ASP A 83 -19.37 0.85 -12.54
C ASP A 83 -19.12 2.35 -12.45
N GLU A 84 -17.99 2.74 -12.98
CA GLU A 84 -17.52 4.11 -13.08
C GLU A 84 -16.73 4.30 -14.38
N ARG A 85 -16.62 5.52 -14.88
CA ARG A 85 -15.76 5.81 -16.03
C ARG A 85 -15.25 7.24 -16.01
N MET A 86 -13.93 7.37 -16.00
CA MET A 86 -13.21 8.61 -16.26
C MET A 86 -12.71 8.59 -17.72
N GLN A 87 -12.82 9.70 -18.43
CA GLN A 87 -12.24 9.86 -19.76
C GLN A 87 -10.76 10.27 -19.69
N ALA A 88 -10.04 10.06 -20.78
CA ALA A 88 -8.64 10.49 -20.88
C ALA A 88 -8.46 12.03 -20.80
N THR A 89 -9.51 12.78 -21.12
CA THR A 89 -9.58 14.24 -20.96
C THR A 89 -9.65 14.67 -19.49
N GLY A 90 -10.09 13.77 -18.59
CA GLY A 90 -10.36 14.04 -17.17
C GLY A 90 -11.84 14.32 -16.87
N ASP A 91 -12.73 14.19 -17.87
CA ASP A 91 -14.16 14.34 -17.67
C ASP A 91 -14.77 13.05 -17.10
N VAL A 92 -15.70 13.19 -16.17
CA VAL A 92 -16.45 12.06 -15.62
C VAL A 92 -17.54 11.66 -16.61
N LEU A 93 -17.41 10.47 -17.21
CA LEU A 93 -18.45 9.91 -18.05
C LEU A 93 -19.52 9.17 -17.23
N VAL A 94 -19.08 8.38 -16.24
CA VAL A 94 -19.95 7.66 -15.31
C VAL A 94 -19.43 7.87 -13.90
N ALA A 95 -20.24 8.43 -13.02
CA ALA A 95 -19.90 8.56 -11.61
C ALA A 95 -20.23 7.27 -10.85
N PRO A 96 -19.40 6.85 -9.87
CA PRO A 96 -19.66 5.67 -9.07
C PRO A 96 -20.92 5.84 -8.21
N ARG A 97 -21.71 4.75 -8.07
CA ARG A 97 -22.92 4.74 -7.25
C ARG A 97 -22.65 4.04 -5.92
N GLU A 98 -23.16 4.61 -4.83
CA GLU A 98 -22.97 4.06 -3.46
C GLU A 98 -23.47 2.59 -3.37
N ALA A 99 -24.55 2.24 -4.05
CA ALA A 99 -25.07 0.87 -4.06
C ALA A 99 -24.09 -0.14 -4.68
N ASP A 100 -23.42 0.21 -5.77
CA ASP A 100 -22.46 -0.68 -6.43
C ASP A 100 -21.18 -0.82 -5.58
N VAL A 101 -20.76 0.27 -4.94
CA VAL A 101 -19.61 0.26 -4.00
C VAL A 101 -19.93 -0.57 -2.77
N ALA A 102 -21.13 -0.45 -2.22
CA ALA A 102 -21.58 -1.22 -1.05
C ALA A 102 -21.62 -2.73 -1.36
N ALA A 103 -22.16 -3.13 -2.52
CA ALA A 103 -22.18 -4.52 -2.94
C ALA A 103 -20.77 -5.10 -3.15
N ALA A 104 -19.86 -4.35 -3.78
CA ALA A 104 -18.48 -4.77 -3.95
C ALA A 104 -17.74 -4.86 -2.60
N LEU A 105 -17.99 -3.94 -1.68
CA LEU A 105 -17.42 -3.95 -0.33
C LEU A 105 -17.89 -5.16 0.47
N GLU A 106 -19.19 -5.46 0.45
CA GLU A 106 -19.74 -6.65 1.10
C GLU A 106 -19.10 -7.93 0.57
N ALA A 107 -18.98 -8.07 -0.76
CA ALA A 107 -18.33 -9.21 -1.39
C ALA A 107 -16.84 -9.33 -1.00
N ALA A 108 -16.11 -8.21 -0.94
CA ALA A 108 -14.72 -8.18 -0.53
C ALA A 108 -14.54 -8.60 0.94
N LEU A 109 -15.39 -8.11 1.83
CA LEU A 109 -15.39 -8.49 3.26
C LEU A 109 -15.76 -9.96 3.45
N ALA A 110 -16.74 -10.46 2.70
CA ALA A 110 -17.13 -11.89 2.68
C ALA A 110 -15.98 -12.79 2.19
N ALA A 111 -15.15 -12.31 1.25
CA ALA A 111 -13.92 -12.98 0.80
C ALA A 111 -12.76 -12.89 1.81
N GLY A 112 -12.99 -12.33 3.00
CA GLY A 112 -12.01 -12.20 4.08
C GLY A 112 -11.00 -11.05 3.89
N CYS A 113 -11.27 -10.12 2.98
CA CYS A 113 -10.42 -8.95 2.80
C CYS A 113 -10.57 -7.97 3.98
N ARG A 114 -9.46 -7.36 4.38
CA ARG A 114 -9.36 -6.43 5.52
C ARG A 114 -8.86 -5.04 5.11
N GLY A 115 -8.76 -4.79 3.82
CA GLY A 115 -8.37 -3.51 3.27
C GLY A 115 -8.72 -3.44 1.78
N ILE A 116 -8.89 -2.23 1.27
CA ILE A 116 -9.28 -1.97 -0.11
C ILE A 116 -8.22 -1.12 -0.80
N VAL A 117 -7.89 -1.50 -2.02
CA VAL A 117 -7.07 -0.69 -2.92
C VAL A 117 -7.98 -0.20 -4.05
N LEU A 118 -7.91 1.09 -4.35
CA LEU A 118 -8.64 1.71 -5.44
C LEU A 118 -7.67 2.01 -6.58
N SER A 119 -8.00 1.60 -7.80
CA SER A 119 -7.24 1.96 -8.99
C SER A 119 -8.15 2.02 -10.20
N PHE A 120 -8.60 3.22 -10.55
CA PHE A 120 -9.50 3.45 -11.69
C PHE A 120 -8.75 4.00 -12.90
N LEU A 121 -9.31 3.79 -14.07
CA LEU A 121 -8.76 4.34 -15.29
C LEU A 121 -8.70 5.87 -15.22
N HIS A 122 -7.63 6.43 -15.75
CA HIS A 122 -7.39 7.87 -15.85
C HIS A 122 -7.45 8.65 -14.52
N SER A 123 -7.42 7.98 -13.35
CA SER A 123 -7.41 8.65 -12.05
C SER A 123 -6.16 9.52 -11.81
N TYR A 124 -5.07 9.28 -12.54
CA TYR A 124 -3.90 10.17 -12.57
C TYR A 124 -4.23 11.57 -13.11
N ARG A 125 -5.22 11.66 -14.01
CA ARG A 125 -5.67 12.91 -14.64
C ARG A 125 -6.69 13.63 -13.78
N ASN A 126 -7.67 12.88 -13.27
CA ASN A 126 -8.69 13.38 -12.35
C ASN A 126 -9.02 12.27 -11.33
N PRO A 127 -8.67 12.44 -10.05
CA PRO A 127 -8.89 11.45 -9.01
C PRO A 127 -10.32 11.39 -8.47
N GLN A 128 -11.23 12.22 -8.99
CA GLN A 128 -12.57 12.45 -8.41
C GLN A 128 -13.33 11.14 -8.11
N ASN A 129 -13.36 10.17 -9.06
CA ASN A 129 -14.07 8.91 -8.87
C ASN A 129 -13.41 8.03 -7.79
N GLU A 130 -12.05 7.95 -7.75
CA GLU A 130 -11.35 7.22 -6.68
C GLU A 130 -11.63 7.82 -5.31
N LEU A 131 -11.54 9.15 -5.19
CA LEU A 131 -11.77 9.86 -3.93
C LEU A 131 -13.23 9.75 -3.47
N ALA A 132 -14.19 9.79 -4.41
CA ALA A 132 -15.60 9.58 -4.11
C ALA A 132 -15.85 8.16 -3.55
N VAL A 133 -15.30 7.12 -4.22
CA VAL A 133 -15.41 5.73 -3.73
C VAL A 133 -14.71 5.55 -2.38
N LYS A 134 -13.54 6.16 -2.19
CA LYS A 134 -12.85 6.16 -0.90
C LYS A 134 -13.74 6.71 0.20
N ALA A 135 -14.33 7.88 0.01
CA ALA A 135 -15.24 8.50 0.98
C ALA A 135 -16.48 7.64 1.26
N MET A 136 -17.04 6.97 0.22
CA MET A 136 -18.17 6.04 0.40
C MET A 136 -17.76 4.85 1.27
N ILE A 137 -16.58 4.24 1.03
CA ILE A 137 -16.09 3.11 1.82
C ILE A 137 -15.81 3.53 3.27
N GLU A 138 -15.17 4.68 3.48
CA GLU A 138 -14.90 5.21 4.83
C GLU A 138 -16.19 5.46 5.63
N LYS A 139 -17.28 5.84 4.96
CA LYS A 139 -18.62 5.98 5.57
C LYS A 139 -19.27 4.62 5.87
N LEU A 140 -19.17 3.65 4.94
CA LEU A 140 -19.80 2.33 5.04
C LEU A 140 -19.06 1.39 6.01
N ALA A 141 -17.74 1.49 6.08
CA ALA A 141 -16.89 0.67 6.93
C ALA A 141 -15.80 1.52 7.62
N PRO A 142 -16.16 2.29 8.67
CA PRO A 142 -15.22 3.13 9.38
C PRO A 142 -14.04 2.32 9.94
N GLY A 143 -12.81 2.80 9.68
CA GLY A 143 -11.59 2.15 10.13
C GLY A 143 -11.04 1.07 9.19
N LEU A 144 -11.73 0.73 8.12
CA LEU A 144 -11.17 -0.15 7.07
C LEU A 144 -10.08 0.61 6.30
N PRO A 145 -8.85 0.07 6.18
CA PRO A 145 -7.79 0.70 5.39
C PRO A 145 -8.16 0.81 3.92
N VAL A 146 -8.07 2.01 3.35
CA VAL A 146 -8.33 2.27 1.93
C VAL A 146 -7.15 3.00 1.32
N VAL A 147 -6.57 2.43 0.28
CA VAL A 147 -5.44 3.02 -0.47
C VAL A 147 -5.90 3.42 -1.85
N SER A 148 -5.77 4.70 -2.20
CA SER A 148 -6.03 5.22 -3.55
C SER A 148 -4.75 5.25 -4.38
N SER A 149 -4.81 4.76 -5.61
CA SER A 149 -3.70 4.79 -6.54
C SER A 149 -3.30 6.21 -6.93
N ALA A 150 -4.29 7.09 -7.04
CA ALA A 150 -4.08 8.49 -7.37
C ALA A 150 -3.35 9.27 -6.25
N GLU A 151 -3.60 8.92 -4.98
CA GLU A 151 -2.88 9.51 -3.85
C GLU A 151 -1.49 8.88 -3.67
N THR A 152 -1.34 7.60 -4.01
CA THR A 152 -0.07 6.87 -3.83
C THR A 152 0.96 7.28 -4.88
N TRP A 153 0.61 7.19 -6.17
CA TRP A 153 1.53 7.54 -7.28
C TRP A 153 0.74 7.82 -8.57
N PRO A 154 0.35 9.08 -8.84
CA PRO A 154 -0.52 9.45 -9.94
C PRO A 154 0.22 9.49 -11.29
N ILE A 155 0.61 8.32 -11.83
CA ILE A 155 1.22 8.19 -13.16
C ILE A 155 0.23 7.67 -14.19
N ILE A 156 0.51 7.96 -15.46
CA ILE A 156 -0.36 7.61 -16.59
C ILE A 156 -0.51 6.10 -16.83
N ARG A 157 0.45 5.29 -16.41
CA ARG A 157 0.48 3.85 -16.69
C ARG A 157 -0.36 3.08 -15.67
N GLU A 158 -1.47 2.52 -16.12
CA GLU A 158 -2.46 1.85 -15.26
C GLU A 158 -1.85 0.71 -14.46
N PHE A 159 -1.11 -0.20 -15.11
CA PHE A 159 -0.53 -1.34 -14.41
C PHE A 159 0.46 -0.92 -13.32
N GLU A 160 1.41 -0.02 -13.63
CA GLU A 160 2.40 0.46 -12.66
C GLU A 160 1.75 1.21 -11.50
N ARG A 161 0.74 2.02 -11.78
CA ARG A 161 -0.02 2.73 -10.75
C ARG A 161 -0.76 1.74 -9.86
N THR A 162 -1.47 0.77 -10.46
CA THR A 162 -2.21 -0.26 -9.75
C THR A 162 -1.30 -1.11 -8.88
N ILE A 163 -0.21 -1.67 -9.44
CA ILE A 163 0.69 -2.53 -8.66
C ILE A 163 1.39 -1.78 -7.53
N THR A 164 1.71 -0.50 -7.72
CA THR A 164 2.29 0.34 -6.66
C THR A 164 1.30 0.54 -5.51
N ALA A 165 0.03 0.84 -5.82
CA ALA A 165 -1.01 0.96 -4.81
C ALA A 165 -1.29 -0.38 -4.11
N VAL A 166 -1.30 -1.50 -4.85
CA VAL A 166 -1.45 -2.86 -4.31
C VAL A 166 -0.31 -3.17 -3.35
N ILE A 167 0.95 -2.96 -3.74
CA ILE A 167 2.10 -3.18 -2.85
C ILE A 167 1.97 -2.31 -1.59
N SER A 168 1.59 -1.04 -1.74
CA SER A 168 1.38 -0.14 -0.60
C SER A 168 0.34 -0.69 0.38
N GLY A 169 -0.87 -1.02 -0.09
CA GLY A 169 -1.92 -1.59 0.76
C GLY A 169 -1.55 -2.94 1.38
N TYR A 170 -0.76 -3.74 0.65
CA TYR A 170 -0.32 -5.06 1.09
C TYR A 170 0.70 -5.01 2.23
N VAL A 171 1.64 -4.05 2.21
CA VAL A 171 2.73 -3.99 3.19
C VAL A 171 2.47 -3.01 4.33
N GLN A 172 1.66 -1.97 4.12
CA GLN A 172 1.49 -0.84 5.03
C GLN A 172 1.11 -1.25 6.47
N PRO A 173 0.15 -2.15 6.73
CA PRO A 173 -0.21 -2.51 8.10
C PRO A 173 0.95 -3.17 8.86
N ARG A 174 1.76 -3.98 8.17
CA ARG A 174 2.94 -4.61 8.78
C ARG A 174 4.05 -3.62 9.07
N VAL A 175 4.30 -2.72 8.13
CA VAL A 175 5.30 -1.65 8.31
C VAL A 175 4.86 -0.72 9.45
N ALA A 176 3.59 -0.31 9.49
CA ALA A 176 3.05 0.51 10.55
C ALA A 176 3.24 -0.17 11.93
N HIS A 177 2.80 -1.42 12.06
CA HIS A 177 2.96 -2.19 13.31
C HIS A 177 4.43 -2.34 13.74
N TYR A 178 5.33 -2.58 12.78
CA TYR A 178 6.76 -2.65 13.05
C TYR A 178 7.30 -1.31 13.58
N LEU A 179 6.94 -0.20 12.94
CA LEU A 179 7.38 1.13 13.32
C LEU A 179 6.81 1.56 14.69
N ASP A 180 5.56 1.20 15.01
CA ASP A 180 4.96 1.44 16.32
C ASP A 180 5.73 0.73 17.43
N ARG A 181 6.03 -0.55 17.23
CA ARG A 181 6.84 -1.32 18.20
C ARG A 181 8.26 -0.79 18.32
N PHE A 182 8.85 -0.41 17.19
CA PHE A 182 10.19 0.16 17.14
C PHE A 182 10.26 1.47 17.93
N GLU A 183 9.31 2.38 17.70
CA GLU A 183 9.22 3.64 18.44
C GLU A 183 9.03 3.38 19.93
N THR A 184 8.08 2.53 20.33
CA THR A 184 7.83 2.19 21.73
C THR A 184 9.12 1.71 22.43
N VAL A 185 9.82 0.73 21.82
CA VAL A 185 11.05 0.19 22.39
C VAL A 185 12.15 1.26 22.55
N LEU A 186 12.27 2.19 21.61
CA LEU A 186 13.26 3.27 21.71
C LEU A 186 12.89 4.29 22.80
N ARG A 187 11.59 4.65 22.90
CA ARG A 187 11.11 5.55 23.96
C ARG A 187 11.29 4.94 25.35
N ASP A 188 10.99 3.66 25.50
CA ASP A 188 11.20 2.93 26.78
C ASP A 188 12.69 2.89 27.18
N LYS A 189 13.62 2.96 26.22
CA LYS A 189 15.05 3.03 26.46
C LYS A 189 15.59 4.46 26.65
N GLY A 190 14.72 5.45 26.72
CA GLY A 190 15.09 6.85 26.97
C GLY A 190 15.49 7.66 25.73
N VAL A 191 15.31 7.14 24.51
CA VAL A 191 15.55 7.90 23.28
C VAL A 191 14.42 8.90 23.06
N THR A 192 14.71 10.19 23.14
CA THR A 192 13.73 11.28 23.00
C THR A 192 13.78 12.00 21.65
N CYS A 193 14.85 11.79 20.88
CA CYS A 193 15.10 12.48 19.62
C CYS A 193 14.11 12.11 18.51
N PRO A 194 14.09 12.87 17.39
CA PRO A 194 13.36 12.52 16.18
C PRO A 194 13.80 11.17 15.61
N LEU A 195 12.82 10.32 15.25
CA LEU A 195 13.06 9.03 14.60
C LEU A 195 12.88 9.19 13.10
N LEU A 196 13.92 8.87 12.35
CA LEU A 196 13.97 8.98 10.90
C LEU A 196 14.07 7.60 10.26
N ILE A 197 13.34 7.41 9.17
CA ILE A 197 13.37 6.16 8.38
C ILE A 197 14.05 6.45 7.05
N THR A 198 15.01 5.59 6.66
CA THR A 198 15.68 5.71 5.36
C THR A 198 14.78 5.28 4.22
N LYS A 199 14.82 6.03 3.14
CA LYS A 199 14.17 5.70 1.86
C LYS A 199 15.11 4.95 0.93
N THR A 200 14.56 4.20 -0.01
CA THR A 200 15.34 3.50 -1.04
C THR A 200 16.11 4.44 -1.99
N ASN A 201 15.68 5.70 -2.09
CA ASN A 201 16.37 6.73 -2.89
C ASN A 201 17.50 7.46 -2.14
N GLY A 202 17.89 6.98 -0.94
CA GLY A 202 18.94 7.58 -0.12
C GLY A 202 18.51 8.74 0.77
N GLY A 203 17.25 9.17 0.70
CA GLY A 203 16.68 10.18 1.59
C GLY A 203 16.20 9.60 2.92
N VAL A 204 15.76 10.49 3.82
CA VAL A 204 15.11 10.13 5.08
C VAL A 204 13.71 10.76 5.18
N MET A 205 12.84 10.15 5.98
CA MET A 205 11.54 10.71 6.34
C MET A 205 11.25 10.49 7.81
N GLY A 206 10.38 11.31 8.41
CA GLY A 206 9.92 11.10 9.78
C GLY A 206 9.11 9.80 9.91
N ILE A 207 9.15 9.20 11.11
CA ILE A 207 8.49 7.90 11.37
C ILE A 207 6.98 7.94 11.09
N ASP A 208 6.30 9.05 11.38
CA ASP A 208 4.85 9.20 11.10
C ASP A 208 4.56 9.17 9.60
N GLN A 209 5.40 9.80 8.81
CA GLN A 209 5.30 9.80 7.35
C GLN A 209 5.55 8.40 6.76
N ALA A 210 6.54 7.67 7.32
CA ALA A 210 6.83 6.29 6.93
C ALA A 210 5.68 5.33 7.31
N ARG A 211 5.04 5.56 8.46
CA ARG A 211 3.87 4.83 8.94
C ARG A 211 2.66 5.02 8.03
N ALA A 212 2.44 6.23 7.53
CA ALA A 212 1.33 6.54 6.62
C ALA A 212 1.58 6.11 5.17
N ASN A 213 2.84 6.01 4.74
CA ASN A 213 3.21 5.83 3.32
C ASN A 213 4.39 4.86 3.18
N ALA A 214 4.14 3.57 3.34
CA ALA A 214 5.17 2.53 3.31
C ALA A 214 5.92 2.36 1.97
N CYS A 215 5.42 2.94 0.88
CA CYS A 215 6.00 2.85 -0.49
C CYS A 215 6.58 4.16 -1.03
N ARG A 216 6.76 5.19 -0.19
CA ARG A 216 7.36 6.48 -0.62
C ARG A 216 8.82 6.64 -0.27
#